data_dd84660dc292193a2f03573f439ceb46
#
_entry.id   dd84660dc292193a2f03573f439ceb46
#
_cell.length_a   1.000
_cell.length_b   1.000
_cell.length_c   1.000
_cell.angle_alpha   90.00
_cell.angle_beta   90.00
_cell.angle_gamma   90.00
#
_symmetry.space_group_name_H-M   'P 1'
#
loop_
_entity.id
_entity.type
_entity.pdbx_description
1 polymer ?
#
loop_
_entity_poly.entity_id
_entity_poly.type
_entity_poly.pdbx_seq_one_letter_code
_entity_poly.pdbx_strand_id
1 'polypeptide(L)'
;MVTKTQRTPVESVTRAAEIARRYGKTVAADRALATLTAKFRAGTVVVIGEVKRGKSSLVNALIGYRNLLPVDVLTCTSAPIRVHIQGGDEAPEYPQVALVRGTERQSVHPNDLYQWVTQAGTQASGNLEAELPSAAEITLRCDSLAGITLVDTPGVGGLDQQAVKSALLEARNAGVLLMVCDASSPITAPEMDILREAKETVGGVIVAVTKTDKNIRRWKSIIADNRRLINDHLGLDLPVIGVSSLRGSDAGEIPDPTRRAEIERRSGITELREA
;
A
#
# COMPACT_ATOMS: atom_id res chain seq x y z
N MET A 1 -25.35 -21.91 29.67
CA MET A 1 -24.75 -21.32 28.44
C MET A 1 -24.18 -19.97 28.79
N VAL A 2 -22.86 -19.83 28.90
CA VAL A 2 -22.21 -18.57 29.21
C VAL A 2 -21.91 -17.92 27.87
N THR A 3 -22.65 -16.88 27.54
CA THR A 3 -22.40 -16.02 26.36
C THR A 3 -21.04 -15.34 26.54
N LYS A 4 -20.02 -15.77 25.80
CA LYS A 4 -18.75 -15.04 25.68
C LYS A 4 -19.05 -13.68 25.00
N THR A 5 -19.13 -12.61 25.78
CA THR A 5 -19.16 -11.26 25.25
C THR A 5 -17.84 -11.02 24.50
N GLN A 6 -17.89 -10.89 23.18
CA GLN A 6 -16.74 -10.51 22.36
C GLN A 6 -16.34 -9.09 22.75
N ARG A 7 -15.12 -8.93 23.26
CA ARG A 7 -14.55 -7.63 23.62
C ARG A 7 -14.21 -6.84 22.35
N THR A 8 -14.37 -5.53 22.45
CA THR A 8 -13.90 -4.64 21.38
C THR A 8 -12.37 -4.67 21.27
N PRO A 9 -11.79 -4.35 20.11
CA PRO A 9 -10.34 -4.24 19.95
C PRO A 9 -9.69 -3.28 20.97
N VAL A 10 -10.34 -2.14 21.25
CA VAL A 10 -9.88 -1.15 22.24
C VAL A 10 -9.81 -1.75 23.66
N GLU A 11 -10.88 -2.42 24.09
CA GLU A 11 -10.91 -3.10 25.41
C GLU A 11 -9.84 -4.19 25.51
N SER A 12 -9.59 -4.91 24.44
CA SER A 12 -8.57 -5.97 24.37
C SER A 12 -7.16 -5.40 24.55
N VAL A 13 -6.83 -4.32 23.84
CA VAL A 13 -5.53 -3.63 23.93
C VAL A 13 -5.35 -2.99 25.32
N THR A 14 -6.37 -2.32 25.86
CA THR A 14 -6.32 -1.71 27.18
C THR A 14 -6.03 -2.76 28.26
N ARG A 15 -6.73 -3.88 28.21
CA ARG A 15 -6.51 -4.96 29.18
C ARG A 15 -5.14 -5.64 29.03
N ALA A 16 -4.67 -5.83 27.79
CA ALA A 16 -3.33 -6.35 27.54
C ALA A 16 -2.24 -5.42 28.13
N ALA A 17 -2.41 -4.10 27.97
CA ALA A 17 -1.52 -3.10 28.56
C ALA A 17 -1.54 -3.12 30.10
N GLU A 18 -2.71 -3.26 30.73
CA GLU A 18 -2.82 -3.43 32.18
C GLU A 18 -2.08 -4.68 32.69
N ILE A 19 -2.23 -5.79 31.98
CA ILE A 19 -1.52 -7.04 32.31
C ILE A 19 -0.01 -6.83 32.18
N ALA A 20 0.46 -6.23 31.08
CA ALA A 20 1.87 -5.96 30.83
C ALA A 20 2.49 -5.09 31.95
N ARG A 21 1.77 -4.07 32.44
CA ARG A 21 2.21 -3.24 33.58
C ARG A 21 2.36 -4.04 34.86
N ARG A 22 1.43 -4.98 35.18
CA ARG A 22 1.53 -5.85 36.36
C ARG A 22 2.77 -6.73 36.34
N TYR A 23 3.29 -7.07 35.16
CA TYR A 23 4.51 -7.84 34.96
C TYR A 23 5.75 -6.95 34.74
N GLY A 24 5.70 -5.67 35.07
CA GLY A 24 6.82 -4.73 34.96
C GLY A 24 7.17 -4.34 33.51
N LYS A 25 6.33 -4.68 32.54
CA LYS A 25 6.53 -4.33 31.11
C LYS A 25 5.90 -2.97 30.78
N THR A 26 6.26 -1.93 31.53
CA THR A 26 5.66 -0.59 31.42
C THR A 26 5.83 0.03 30.03
N VAL A 27 7.02 -0.08 29.42
CA VAL A 27 7.30 0.46 28.09
C VAL A 27 6.41 -0.20 27.02
N ALA A 28 6.19 -1.51 27.10
CA ALA A 28 5.31 -2.22 26.17
C ALA A 28 3.84 -1.82 26.38
N ALA A 29 3.42 -1.65 27.64
CA ALA A 29 2.07 -1.18 27.97
C ALA A 29 1.81 0.25 27.46
N ASP A 30 2.77 1.15 27.66
CA ASP A 30 2.66 2.54 27.23
C ASP A 30 2.65 2.65 25.69
N ARG A 31 3.44 1.83 24.99
CA ARG A 31 3.37 1.70 23.53
C ARG A 31 2.00 1.21 23.05
N ALA A 32 1.47 0.16 23.68
CA ALA A 32 0.15 -0.37 23.32
C ALA A 32 -0.97 0.66 23.55
N LEU A 33 -0.93 1.42 24.64
CA LEU A 33 -1.90 2.49 24.90
C LEU A 33 -1.70 3.70 23.98
N ALA A 34 -0.46 4.03 23.63
CA ALA A 34 -0.17 5.08 22.67
C ALA A 34 -0.75 4.76 21.29
N THR A 35 -0.88 3.48 20.90
CA THR A 35 -1.56 3.10 19.67
C THR A 35 -3.07 3.42 19.67
N LEU A 36 -3.72 3.42 20.84
CA LEU A 36 -5.13 3.81 20.98
C LEU A 36 -5.34 5.33 20.91
N THR A 37 -4.34 6.10 21.30
CA THR A 37 -4.40 7.57 21.33
C THR A 37 -3.66 8.21 20.15
N ALA A 38 -2.76 7.47 19.51
CA ALA A 38 -2.18 7.93 18.26
C ALA A 38 -3.32 8.19 17.27
N LYS A 39 -3.38 9.40 16.75
CA LYS A 39 -4.19 9.71 15.57
C LYS A 39 -3.54 9.03 14.36
N PHE A 40 -3.49 7.68 14.40
CA PHE A 40 -3.34 6.95 13.15
C PHE A 40 -4.48 7.45 12.26
N ARG A 41 -4.18 7.87 11.06
CA ARG A 41 -5.19 7.97 10.04
C ARG A 41 -5.64 6.53 9.79
N ALA A 42 -6.61 6.10 10.61
CA ALA A 42 -7.19 4.76 10.50
C ALA A 42 -7.54 4.53 9.04
N GLY A 43 -7.08 3.42 8.49
CA GLY A 43 -7.29 3.12 7.09
C GLY A 43 -6.26 3.70 6.10
N THR A 44 -5.09 4.16 6.52
CA THR A 44 -4.02 4.52 5.57
C THR A 44 -3.06 3.35 5.37
N VAL A 45 -2.81 3.01 4.11
CA VAL A 45 -1.85 1.99 3.66
C VAL A 45 -0.80 2.67 2.79
N VAL A 46 0.46 2.64 3.20
CA VAL A 46 1.57 3.18 2.40
C VAL A 46 2.21 2.05 1.61
N VAL A 47 2.25 2.21 0.29
CA VAL A 47 2.81 1.25 -0.66
C VAL A 47 4.26 1.63 -0.95
N ILE A 48 5.20 0.77 -0.57
CA ILE A 48 6.64 1.00 -0.73
C ILE A 48 7.30 -0.17 -1.49
N GLY A 49 8.36 0.08 -2.18
CA GLY A 49 9.15 -0.92 -2.90
C GLY A 49 10.03 -0.28 -3.96
N GLU A 50 10.97 -1.03 -4.49
CA GLU A 50 11.88 -0.55 -5.53
C GLU A 50 11.15 -0.07 -6.79
N VAL A 51 11.87 0.69 -7.60
CA VAL A 51 11.40 1.09 -8.94
C VAL A 51 11.09 -0.14 -9.78
N LYS A 52 9.99 -0.08 -10.55
CA LYS A 52 9.54 -1.16 -11.44
C LYS A 52 9.09 -2.46 -10.76
N ARG A 53 8.90 -2.48 -9.44
CA ARG A 53 8.31 -3.63 -8.73
C ARG A 53 6.79 -3.74 -8.90
N GLY A 54 6.13 -2.76 -9.52
CA GLY A 54 4.70 -2.81 -9.83
C GLY A 54 3.78 -2.21 -8.78
N LYS A 55 4.25 -1.22 -7.99
CA LYS A 55 3.45 -0.50 -6.98
C LYS A 55 2.18 0.12 -7.55
N SER A 56 2.31 1.03 -8.50
CA SER A 56 1.16 1.72 -9.12
C SER A 56 0.23 0.74 -9.84
N SER A 57 0.78 -0.31 -10.47
CA SER A 57 -0.04 -1.40 -11.05
C SER A 57 -0.81 -2.16 -9.98
N LEU A 58 -0.22 -2.37 -8.81
CA LEU A 58 -0.88 -3.04 -7.68
C LEU A 58 -2.00 -2.17 -7.11
N VAL A 59 -1.74 -0.87 -6.93
CA VAL A 59 -2.77 0.08 -6.49
C VAL A 59 -3.94 0.09 -7.48
N ASN A 60 -3.67 0.19 -8.78
CA ASN A 60 -4.71 0.11 -9.81
C ASN A 60 -5.56 -1.18 -9.70
N ALA A 61 -4.91 -2.32 -9.50
CA ALA A 61 -5.62 -3.61 -9.33
C ALA A 61 -6.44 -3.66 -8.03
N LEU A 62 -5.92 -3.10 -6.93
CA LEU A 62 -6.63 -3.04 -5.65
C LEU A 62 -7.92 -2.21 -5.73
N ILE A 63 -7.88 -1.09 -6.44
CA ILE A 63 -9.05 -0.21 -6.61
C ILE A 63 -9.97 -0.62 -7.78
N GLY A 64 -9.56 -1.64 -8.56
CA GLY A 64 -10.36 -2.13 -9.71
C GLY A 64 -10.35 -1.20 -10.93
N TYR A 65 -9.40 -0.30 -11.03
CA TYR A 65 -9.22 0.58 -12.18
C TYR A 65 -8.03 0.15 -13.03
N ARG A 66 -8.18 0.24 -14.34
CA ARG A 66 -7.08 0.02 -15.28
C ARG A 66 -6.45 1.38 -15.63
N ASN A 67 -5.15 1.55 -15.33
CA ASN A 67 -4.38 2.74 -15.70
C ASN A 67 -4.86 4.09 -15.09
N LEU A 68 -5.53 4.09 -13.93
CA LEU A 68 -5.84 5.34 -13.25
C LEU A 68 -4.54 5.98 -12.73
N LEU A 69 -3.71 5.21 -12.01
CA LEU A 69 -2.34 5.61 -11.72
C LEU A 69 -1.47 5.31 -12.94
N PRO A 70 -0.55 6.21 -13.30
CA PRO A 70 0.36 5.98 -14.42
C PRO A 70 1.21 4.73 -14.26
N VAL A 71 1.16 3.86 -15.25
CA VAL A 71 1.94 2.62 -15.28
C VAL A 71 2.61 2.51 -16.64
N ASP A 72 3.91 2.76 -16.68
CA ASP A 72 4.70 2.54 -17.90
C ASP A 72 6.07 1.96 -17.57
N VAL A 73 6.65 1.24 -18.51
CA VAL A 73 8.00 0.64 -18.39
C VAL A 73 9.10 1.69 -18.26
N LEU A 74 8.86 2.88 -18.79
CA LEU A 74 9.83 3.99 -18.82
C LEU A 74 9.56 5.05 -17.74
N THR A 75 8.44 4.95 -17.00
CA THR A 75 8.04 5.99 -16.05
C THR A 75 8.31 5.60 -14.61
N CYS A 76 8.94 6.53 -13.88
CA CYS A 76 9.01 6.49 -12.44
C CYS A 76 8.09 7.56 -11.88
N THR A 77 7.27 7.21 -10.89
CA THR A 77 6.49 8.19 -10.12
C THR A 77 7.45 9.15 -9.43
N SER A 78 7.24 10.45 -9.61
CA SER A 78 8.11 11.51 -9.06
C SER A 78 7.51 12.16 -7.80
N ALA A 79 6.18 12.10 -7.64
CA ALA A 79 5.46 12.61 -6.49
C ALA A 79 4.52 11.54 -5.92
N PRO A 80 4.30 11.45 -4.60
CA PRO A 80 3.37 10.49 -4.02
C PRO A 80 1.94 10.75 -4.50
N ILE A 81 1.19 9.67 -4.73
CA ILE A 81 -0.22 9.72 -5.11
C ILE A 81 -1.05 9.15 -3.96
N ARG A 82 -1.94 9.96 -3.38
CA ARG A 82 -2.88 9.56 -2.33
C ARG A 82 -4.22 9.24 -2.95
N VAL A 83 -4.67 8.00 -2.80
CA VAL A 83 -5.96 7.53 -3.30
C VAL A 83 -6.92 7.39 -2.13
N HIS A 84 -7.85 8.34 -2.01
CA HIS A 84 -8.90 8.36 -0.99
C HIS A 84 -10.09 7.56 -1.51
N ILE A 85 -10.37 6.44 -0.88
CA ILE A 85 -11.39 5.51 -1.33
C ILE A 85 -12.66 5.72 -0.51
N GLN A 86 -13.75 6.03 -1.20
CA GLN A 86 -15.07 6.23 -0.62
C GLN A 86 -16.02 5.10 -1.04
N GLY A 87 -17.03 4.88 -0.22
CA GLY A 87 -18.10 3.93 -0.51
C GLY A 87 -19.47 4.60 -0.39
N GLY A 88 -20.51 3.90 -0.86
CA GLY A 88 -21.88 4.38 -0.78
C GLY A 88 -22.21 5.52 -1.74
N ASP A 89 -23.34 6.19 -1.50
CA ASP A 89 -23.90 7.18 -2.43
C ASP A 89 -23.19 8.54 -2.39
N GLU A 90 -22.39 8.81 -1.36
CA GLU A 90 -21.60 10.04 -1.25
C GLU A 90 -20.29 9.99 -2.03
N ALA A 91 -19.90 8.80 -2.50
CA ALA A 91 -18.70 8.62 -3.31
C ALA A 91 -18.89 9.22 -4.71
N PRO A 92 -17.81 9.83 -5.29
CA PRO A 92 -17.92 10.41 -6.62
C PRO A 92 -18.17 9.32 -7.68
N GLU A 93 -19.00 9.64 -8.66
CA GLU A 93 -19.31 8.74 -9.78
C GLU A 93 -18.07 8.44 -10.64
N TYR A 94 -17.21 9.44 -10.79
CA TYR A 94 -15.95 9.34 -11.54
C TYR A 94 -14.77 9.77 -10.65
N PRO A 95 -13.57 9.22 -10.87
CA PRO A 95 -12.38 9.64 -10.14
C PRO A 95 -12.12 11.13 -10.26
N GLN A 96 -11.96 11.79 -9.11
CA GLN A 96 -11.60 13.20 -9.02
C GLN A 96 -10.11 13.30 -8.70
N VAL A 97 -9.37 14.11 -9.44
CA VAL A 97 -7.92 14.27 -9.27
C VAL A 97 -7.60 15.72 -8.93
N ALA A 98 -6.75 15.91 -7.92
CA ALA A 98 -6.22 17.20 -7.54
C ALA A 98 -4.70 17.13 -7.37
N LEU A 99 -3.99 18.14 -7.87
CA LEU A 99 -2.56 18.36 -7.60
C LEU A 99 -2.41 19.21 -6.35
N VAL A 100 -1.48 18.82 -5.49
CA VAL A 100 -1.20 19.53 -4.22
C VAL A 100 0.11 20.26 -4.33
N ARG A 101 0.09 21.59 -4.04
CA ARG A 101 1.27 22.46 -3.96
C ARG A 101 1.20 23.24 -2.65
N GLY A 102 1.93 22.77 -1.64
CA GLY A 102 1.80 23.35 -0.30
C GLY A 102 0.37 23.22 0.24
N THR A 103 -0.34 24.34 0.40
CA THR A 103 -1.74 24.39 0.85
C THR A 103 -2.74 24.45 -0.31
N GLU A 104 -2.28 24.67 -1.51
CA GLU A 104 -3.12 24.81 -2.70
C GLU A 104 -3.48 23.44 -3.29
N ARG A 105 -4.72 23.31 -3.75
CA ARG A 105 -5.24 22.15 -4.48
C ARG A 105 -5.80 22.60 -5.82
N GLN A 106 -5.28 22.03 -6.89
CA GLN A 106 -5.72 22.31 -8.25
C GLN A 106 -6.35 21.04 -8.84
N SER A 107 -7.64 21.10 -9.15
CA SER A 107 -8.31 20.01 -9.86
C SER A 107 -7.79 19.88 -11.28
N VAL A 108 -7.53 18.65 -11.70
CA VAL A 108 -7.08 18.30 -13.06
C VAL A 108 -7.86 17.10 -13.57
N HIS A 109 -7.88 16.93 -14.90
CA HIS A 109 -8.49 15.75 -15.48
C HIS A 109 -7.62 14.50 -15.18
N PRO A 110 -8.21 13.32 -14.89
CA PRO A 110 -7.45 12.09 -14.60
C PRO A 110 -6.41 11.74 -15.66
N ASN A 111 -6.71 11.98 -16.94
CA ASN A 111 -5.77 11.73 -18.04
C ASN A 111 -4.53 12.62 -18.02
N ASP A 112 -4.58 13.76 -17.34
CA ASP A 112 -3.47 14.69 -17.24
C ASP A 112 -2.51 14.34 -16.09
N LEU A 113 -2.89 13.38 -15.23
CA LEU A 113 -2.08 12.99 -14.08
C LEU A 113 -0.66 12.59 -14.47
N TYR A 114 -0.51 11.84 -15.58
CA TYR A 114 0.77 11.37 -16.09
C TYR A 114 1.82 12.48 -16.24
N GLN A 115 1.43 13.62 -16.82
CA GLN A 115 2.35 14.75 -17.10
C GLN A 115 2.83 15.46 -15.83
N TRP A 116 2.17 15.25 -14.68
CA TRP A 116 2.49 15.93 -13.43
C TRP A 116 3.23 15.06 -12.42
N VAL A 117 3.02 13.77 -12.43
CA VAL A 117 3.52 12.86 -11.38
C VAL A 117 4.54 11.84 -11.88
N THR A 118 4.94 11.90 -13.15
CA THR A 118 5.97 11.01 -13.69
C THR A 118 7.15 11.81 -14.26
N GLN A 119 8.36 11.25 -14.13
CA GLN A 119 9.55 11.91 -14.68
C GLN A 119 9.46 12.13 -16.19
N ALA A 120 9.01 11.14 -16.94
CA ALA A 120 8.87 11.24 -18.40
C ALA A 120 7.77 12.24 -18.79
N GLY A 121 6.64 12.28 -18.06
CA GLY A 121 5.55 13.22 -18.31
C GLY A 121 5.95 14.66 -18.05
N THR A 122 6.64 14.93 -16.94
CA THR A 122 7.11 16.28 -16.60
C THR A 122 8.17 16.80 -17.58
N GLN A 123 9.06 15.92 -18.03
CA GLN A 123 10.04 16.28 -19.07
C GLN A 123 9.37 16.58 -20.43
N ALA A 124 8.39 15.75 -20.82
CA ALA A 124 7.70 15.92 -22.10
C ALA A 124 6.79 17.16 -22.13
N SER A 125 6.16 17.52 -21.01
CA SER A 125 5.28 18.69 -20.90
C SER A 125 6.04 20.03 -20.73
N GLY A 126 7.35 19.98 -20.46
CA GLY A 126 8.16 21.19 -20.23
C GLY A 126 7.82 21.91 -18.93
N ASN A 127 7.15 21.23 -17.99
CA ASN A 127 6.81 21.81 -16.70
C ASN A 127 8.09 22.14 -15.91
N LEU A 128 8.16 23.36 -15.42
CA LEU A 128 9.29 23.80 -14.60
C LEU A 128 9.27 23.11 -13.24
N GLU A 129 10.43 22.81 -12.67
CA GLU A 129 10.55 22.16 -11.36
C GLU A 129 9.76 22.89 -10.25
N ALA A 130 9.70 24.22 -10.32
CA ALA A 130 8.93 25.06 -9.39
C ALA A 130 7.40 24.89 -9.49
N GLU A 131 6.91 24.31 -10.59
CA GLU A 131 5.47 24.08 -10.83
C GLU A 131 5.04 22.65 -10.50
N LEU A 132 5.99 21.76 -10.18
CA LEU A 132 5.67 20.37 -9.90
C LEU A 132 4.88 20.23 -8.57
N PRO A 133 3.88 19.37 -8.53
CA PRO A 133 3.13 19.11 -7.31
C PRO A 133 3.99 18.35 -6.30
N SER A 134 3.79 18.66 -5.02
CA SER A 134 4.36 17.89 -3.91
C SER A 134 3.66 16.54 -3.72
N ALA A 135 2.42 16.42 -4.18
CA ALA A 135 1.62 15.19 -4.20
C ALA A 135 0.46 15.30 -5.19
N ALA A 136 -0.14 14.17 -5.55
CA ALA A 136 -1.46 14.13 -6.16
C ALA A 136 -2.45 13.44 -5.22
N GLU A 137 -3.70 13.90 -5.21
CA GLU A 137 -4.80 13.30 -4.48
C GLU A 137 -5.85 12.81 -5.48
N ILE A 138 -6.31 11.57 -5.31
CA ILE A 138 -7.38 10.98 -6.11
C ILE A 138 -8.49 10.58 -5.15
N THR A 139 -9.72 11.00 -5.42
CA THR A 139 -10.89 10.51 -4.70
C THR A 139 -11.74 9.69 -5.65
N LEU A 140 -12.09 8.47 -5.25
CA LEU A 140 -12.85 7.55 -6.08
C LEU A 140 -13.74 6.63 -5.26
N ARG A 141 -14.70 5.99 -5.94
CA ARG A 141 -15.58 4.98 -5.36
C ARG A 141 -14.97 3.59 -5.50
N CYS A 142 -14.83 2.89 -4.37
CA CYS A 142 -14.56 1.45 -4.34
C CYS A 142 -15.10 0.87 -3.02
N ASP A 143 -16.29 0.26 -3.06
CA ASP A 143 -17.00 -0.18 -1.85
C ASP A 143 -16.21 -1.25 -1.05
N SER A 144 -15.38 -2.08 -1.70
CA SER A 144 -14.57 -3.12 -1.02
C SER A 144 -13.42 -2.57 -0.18
N LEU A 145 -13.01 -1.32 -0.39
CA LEU A 145 -11.93 -0.65 0.32
C LEU A 145 -12.37 0.70 0.89
N ALA A 146 -13.69 0.89 1.08
CA ALA A 146 -14.23 2.16 1.56
C ALA A 146 -13.60 2.59 2.89
N GLY A 147 -13.25 3.86 3.00
CA GLY A 147 -12.59 4.42 4.19
C GLY A 147 -11.07 4.22 4.22
N ILE A 148 -10.48 3.55 3.22
CA ILE A 148 -9.03 3.37 3.11
C ILE A 148 -8.42 4.48 2.23
N THR A 149 -7.23 4.93 2.63
CA THR A 149 -6.36 5.77 1.79
C THR A 149 -5.13 4.96 1.40
N LEU A 150 -4.95 4.70 0.10
CA LEU A 150 -3.72 4.11 -0.42
C LEU A 150 -2.75 5.23 -0.81
N VAL A 151 -1.49 5.11 -0.41
CA VAL A 151 -0.43 6.06 -0.76
C VAL A 151 0.58 5.34 -1.64
N ASP A 152 0.55 5.61 -2.96
CA ASP A 152 1.57 5.13 -3.89
C ASP A 152 2.79 6.05 -3.81
N THR A 153 3.89 5.52 -3.31
CA THR A 153 5.12 6.30 -3.16
C THR A 153 5.99 6.21 -4.40
N PRO A 154 6.81 7.23 -4.68
CA PRO A 154 7.89 7.11 -5.65
C PRO A 154 8.72 5.85 -5.37
N GLY A 155 9.16 5.17 -6.43
CA GLY A 155 9.97 3.97 -6.26
C GLY A 155 11.28 4.28 -5.54
N VAL A 156 11.51 3.60 -4.42
CA VAL A 156 12.79 3.68 -3.72
C VAL A 156 13.78 2.79 -4.48
N GLY A 157 14.64 3.39 -5.28
CA GLY A 157 15.62 2.67 -6.11
C GLY A 157 17.05 2.93 -5.65
N GLY A 158 17.77 1.87 -5.39
CA GLY A 158 19.24 1.85 -5.27
C GLY A 158 19.84 2.66 -4.14
N LEU A 159 20.08 3.95 -4.37
CA LEU A 159 20.88 4.80 -3.47
C LEU A 159 20.10 5.96 -2.85
N ASP A 160 18.81 6.12 -3.14
CA ASP A 160 18.03 7.24 -2.61
C ASP A 160 17.48 6.95 -1.20
N GLN A 161 18.34 7.09 -0.21
CA GLN A 161 17.99 6.96 1.20
C GLN A 161 16.95 8.01 1.65
N GLN A 162 16.85 9.15 0.97
CA GLN A 162 15.87 10.19 1.32
C GLN A 162 14.45 9.77 0.93
N ALA A 163 14.28 9.17 -0.24
CA ALA A 163 12.98 8.63 -0.67
C ALA A 163 12.51 7.51 0.26
N VAL A 164 13.41 6.61 0.68
CA VAL A 164 13.11 5.57 1.69
C VAL A 164 12.67 6.20 3.01
N LYS A 165 13.42 7.16 3.53
CA LYS A 165 13.10 7.84 4.78
C LYS A 165 11.76 8.58 4.73
N SER A 166 11.47 9.28 3.62
CA SER A 166 10.19 9.96 3.44
C SER A 166 9.02 8.98 3.42
N ALA A 167 9.14 7.86 2.70
CA ALA A 167 8.11 6.84 2.64
C ALA A 167 7.89 6.16 4.00
N LEU A 168 8.95 5.87 4.74
CA LEU A 168 8.86 5.31 6.10
C LEU A 168 8.28 6.32 7.10
N LEU A 169 8.60 7.60 6.96
CA LEU A 169 8.01 8.65 7.79
C LEU A 169 6.48 8.76 7.55
N GLU A 170 6.06 8.63 6.30
CA GLU A 170 4.64 8.57 5.94
C GLU A 170 4.01 7.29 6.50
N ALA A 171 4.69 6.15 6.41
CA ALA A 171 4.24 4.87 6.94
C ALA A 171 4.10 4.86 8.48
N ARG A 172 4.94 5.62 9.21
CA ARG A 172 4.82 5.78 10.68
C ARG A 172 3.48 6.39 11.10
N ASN A 173 2.92 7.26 10.26
CA ASN A 173 1.62 7.91 10.48
C ASN A 173 0.47 7.11 9.84
N ALA A 174 0.78 6.04 9.12
CA ALA A 174 -0.17 5.14 8.49
C ALA A 174 -0.47 3.94 9.39
N GLY A 175 -1.59 3.26 9.15
CA GLY A 175 -1.93 2.03 9.86
C GLY A 175 -1.10 0.85 9.39
N VAL A 176 -0.82 0.78 8.08
CA VAL A 176 -0.21 -0.38 7.41
C VAL A 176 0.86 0.05 6.40
N LEU A 177 1.97 -0.69 6.38
CA LEU A 177 2.96 -0.67 5.30
C LEU A 177 2.72 -1.86 4.37
N LEU A 178 2.50 -1.59 3.09
CA LEU A 178 2.47 -2.60 2.03
C LEU A 178 3.80 -2.60 1.27
N MET A 179 4.68 -3.55 1.61
CA MET A 179 5.94 -3.74 0.90
C MET A 179 5.70 -4.50 -0.40
N VAL A 180 6.19 -3.96 -1.50
CA VAL A 180 6.02 -4.55 -2.84
C VAL A 180 7.36 -5.05 -3.38
N CYS A 181 7.48 -6.37 -3.47
CA CYS A 181 8.54 -7.08 -4.19
C CYS A 181 7.97 -7.62 -5.51
N ASP A 182 8.79 -8.24 -6.35
CA ASP A 182 8.27 -8.98 -7.51
C ASP A 182 8.73 -10.45 -7.53
N ALA A 183 8.03 -11.27 -8.30
CA ALA A 183 8.31 -12.72 -8.37
C ALA A 183 9.56 -13.10 -9.17
N SER A 184 10.43 -12.16 -9.54
CA SER A 184 11.67 -12.44 -10.29
C SER A 184 12.80 -12.94 -9.39
N SER A 185 12.84 -12.50 -8.12
CA SER A 185 13.85 -12.84 -7.14
C SER A 185 13.29 -12.82 -5.72
N PRO A 186 13.91 -13.50 -4.76
CA PRO A 186 13.64 -13.30 -3.35
C PRO A 186 13.89 -11.84 -2.93
N ILE A 187 13.36 -11.48 -1.76
CA ILE A 187 13.53 -10.18 -1.13
C ILE A 187 15.01 -9.82 -1.03
N THR A 188 15.34 -8.58 -1.38
CA THR A 188 16.73 -8.09 -1.40
C THR A 188 17.15 -7.55 -0.03
N ALA A 189 18.46 -7.37 0.20
CA ALA A 189 18.95 -6.80 1.44
C ALA A 189 18.41 -5.37 1.72
N PRO A 190 18.36 -4.44 0.76
CA PRO A 190 17.71 -3.14 0.98
C PRO A 190 16.23 -3.23 1.34
N GLU A 191 15.48 -4.12 0.71
CA GLU A 191 14.08 -4.37 1.05
C GLU A 191 13.93 -4.95 2.48
N MET A 192 14.85 -5.81 2.90
CA MET A 192 14.90 -6.35 4.25
C MET A 192 15.20 -5.27 5.30
N ASP A 193 16.08 -4.31 4.97
CA ASP A 193 16.38 -3.18 5.85
C ASP A 193 15.15 -2.28 6.06
N ILE A 194 14.36 -2.05 5.01
CA ILE A 194 13.09 -1.32 5.10
C ILE A 194 12.10 -2.06 6.04
N LEU A 195 11.97 -3.38 5.90
CA LEU A 195 11.11 -4.18 6.79
C LEU A 195 11.58 -4.14 8.24
N ARG A 196 12.89 -4.14 8.46
CA ARG A 196 13.48 -4.03 9.82
C ARG A 196 13.12 -2.69 10.47
N GLU A 197 13.21 -1.59 9.73
CA GLU A 197 12.84 -0.27 10.23
C GLU A 197 11.32 -0.13 10.42
N ALA A 198 10.52 -0.67 9.50
CA ALA A 198 9.06 -0.65 9.59
C ALA A 198 8.53 -1.43 10.79
N LYS A 199 9.12 -2.59 11.12
CA LYS A 199 8.73 -3.41 12.27
C LYS A 199 8.61 -2.62 13.58
N GLU A 200 9.49 -1.65 13.78
CA GLU A 200 9.54 -0.89 15.02
C GLU A 200 8.60 0.32 15.04
N THR A 201 8.11 0.72 13.89
CA THR A 201 7.50 2.05 13.71
C THR A 201 6.11 2.05 13.13
N VAL A 202 5.66 0.95 12.48
CA VAL A 202 4.38 0.86 11.77
C VAL A 202 3.45 -0.14 12.45
N GLY A 203 2.13 0.09 12.40
CA GLY A 203 1.13 -0.75 13.06
C GLY A 203 1.00 -2.15 12.47
N GLY A 204 1.09 -2.28 11.16
CA GLY A 204 1.03 -3.55 10.42
C GLY A 204 1.93 -3.52 9.18
N VAL A 205 2.45 -4.69 8.82
CA VAL A 205 3.28 -4.86 7.62
C VAL A 205 2.77 -6.04 6.82
N ILE A 206 2.53 -5.83 5.52
CA ILE A 206 2.15 -6.85 4.55
C ILE A 206 3.16 -6.83 3.41
N VAL A 207 3.53 -8.00 2.89
CA VAL A 207 4.42 -8.13 1.74
C VAL A 207 3.63 -8.65 0.54
N ALA A 208 3.56 -7.86 -0.54
CA ALA A 208 2.99 -8.28 -1.81
C ALA A 208 4.09 -8.68 -2.81
N VAL A 209 4.01 -9.89 -3.33
CA VAL A 209 4.90 -10.39 -4.38
C VAL A 209 4.17 -10.28 -5.72
N THR A 210 4.46 -9.24 -6.48
CA THR A 210 3.81 -8.92 -7.75
C THR A 210 4.33 -9.75 -8.92
N LYS A 211 3.73 -9.58 -10.11
CA LYS A 211 4.14 -10.21 -11.38
C LYS A 211 4.16 -11.74 -11.34
N THR A 212 3.29 -12.36 -10.56
CA THR A 212 3.16 -13.83 -10.49
C THR A 212 2.78 -14.44 -11.85
N ASP A 213 2.11 -13.67 -12.71
CA ASP A 213 1.79 -14.01 -14.11
C ASP A 213 3.03 -14.15 -15.00
N LYS A 214 4.11 -13.42 -14.71
CA LYS A 214 5.36 -13.49 -15.47
C LYS A 214 6.27 -14.64 -15.04
N ASN A 215 6.11 -15.12 -13.80
CA ASN A 215 6.94 -16.19 -13.24
C ASN A 215 6.10 -17.39 -12.74
N ILE A 216 5.26 -17.91 -13.61
CA ILE A 216 4.23 -18.91 -13.30
C ILE A 216 4.80 -20.15 -12.57
N ARG A 217 6.01 -20.58 -12.88
CA ARG A 217 6.59 -21.80 -12.31
C ARG A 217 7.25 -21.57 -10.93
N ARG A 218 7.76 -20.37 -10.66
CA ARG A 218 8.62 -20.10 -9.51
C ARG A 218 8.04 -19.16 -8.46
N TRP A 219 6.96 -18.45 -8.74
CA TRP A 219 6.45 -17.44 -7.81
C TRP A 219 6.10 -18.00 -6.43
N LYS A 220 5.60 -19.25 -6.36
CA LYS A 220 5.31 -19.91 -5.08
C LYS A 220 6.55 -20.20 -4.26
N SER A 221 7.65 -20.61 -4.91
CA SER A 221 8.94 -20.78 -4.23
C SER A 221 9.52 -19.47 -3.76
N ILE A 222 9.38 -18.39 -4.55
CA ILE A 222 9.80 -17.04 -4.13
C ILE A 222 9.04 -16.58 -2.88
N ILE A 223 7.73 -16.82 -2.79
CA ILE A 223 6.96 -16.52 -1.58
C ILE A 223 7.46 -17.31 -0.37
N ALA A 224 7.69 -18.61 -0.54
CA ALA A 224 8.23 -19.46 0.53
C ALA A 224 9.62 -19.00 0.98
N ASP A 225 10.49 -18.65 0.04
CA ASP A 225 11.81 -18.09 0.33
C ASP A 225 11.71 -16.74 1.07
N ASN A 226 10.83 -15.85 0.64
CA ASN A 226 10.61 -14.57 1.31
C ASN A 226 10.11 -14.74 2.76
N ARG A 227 9.13 -15.62 2.99
CA ARG A 227 8.66 -15.93 4.36
C ARG A 227 9.80 -16.45 5.23
N ARG A 228 10.58 -17.39 4.70
CA ARG A 228 11.74 -17.94 5.41
C ARG A 228 12.77 -16.85 5.73
N LEU A 229 13.18 -16.05 4.74
CA LEU A 229 14.16 -14.98 4.94
C LEU A 229 13.69 -13.93 5.94
N ILE A 230 12.42 -13.52 5.89
CA ILE A 230 11.84 -12.57 6.83
C ILE A 230 11.85 -13.16 8.25
N ASN A 231 11.46 -14.42 8.40
CA ASN A 231 11.50 -15.08 9.70
C ASN A 231 12.93 -15.23 10.23
N ASP A 232 13.85 -15.73 9.41
CA ASP A 232 15.24 -15.99 9.81
C ASP A 232 15.99 -14.71 10.19
N HIS A 233 15.75 -13.59 9.48
CA HIS A 233 16.48 -12.33 9.72
C HIS A 233 15.78 -11.35 10.66
N LEU A 234 14.45 -11.39 10.74
CA LEU A 234 13.66 -10.43 11.54
C LEU A 234 12.87 -11.07 12.68
N GLY A 235 12.75 -12.40 12.70
CA GLY A 235 11.91 -13.13 13.66
C GLY A 235 10.43 -12.78 13.50
N LEU A 236 9.97 -12.47 12.28
CA LEU A 236 8.59 -12.08 11.98
C LEU A 236 7.90 -13.12 11.13
N ASP A 237 6.63 -13.38 11.46
CA ASP A 237 5.69 -14.10 10.60
C ASP A 237 4.74 -13.06 9.96
N LEU A 238 5.12 -12.56 8.78
CA LEU A 238 4.36 -11.56 8.05
C LEU A 238 3.49 -12.22 6.97
N PRO A 239 2.30 -11.64 6.66
CA PRO A 239 1.57 -11.99 5.46
C PRO A 239 2.43 -11.72 4.21
N VAL A 240 2.73 -12.76 3.44
CA VAL A 240 3.43 -12.66 2.14
C VAL A 240 2.50 -13.22 1.08
N ILE A 241 1.95 -12.35 0.24
CA ILE A 241 0.85 -12.65 -0.68
C ILE A 241 1.32 -12.47 -2.12
N GLY A 242 1.11 -13.49 -2.95
CA GLY A 242 1.43 -13.43 -4.38
C GLY A 242 0.30 -12.83 -5.19
N VAL A 243 0.62 -11.81 -5.99
CA VAL A 243 -0.39 -11.10 -6.78
C VAL A 243 -0.01 -10.94 -8.25
N SER A 244 -1.02 -11.03 -9.12
CA SER A 244 -0.95 -10.60 -10.51
C SER A 244 -1.79 -9.35 -10.69
N SER A 245 -1.16 -8.18 -10.64
CA SER A 245 -1.86 -6.91 -10.86
C SER A 245 -2.52 -6.85 -12.23
N LEU A 246 -1.92 -7.44 -13.26
CA LEU A 246 -2.49 -7.50 -14.59
C LEU A 246 -3.85 -8.22 -14.58
N ARG A 247 -3.91 -9.44 -14.01
CA ARG A 247 -5.15 -10.20 -13.92
C ARG A 247 -6.18 -9.51 -13.04
N GLY A 248 -5.74 -8.87 -11.94
CA GLY A 248 -6.61 -8.11 -11.06
C GLY A 248 -7.27 -6.92 -11.77
N SER A 249 -6.50 -6.16 -12.55
CA SER A 249 -7.04 -5.04 -13.35
C SER A 249 -7.94 -5.52 -14.48
N ASP A 250 -7.60 -6.62 -15.16
CA ASP A 250 -8.43 -7.19 -16.22
C ASP A 250 -9.78 -7.70 -15.69
N ALA A 251 -9.83 -8.15 -14.44
CA ALA A 251 -11.06 -8.59 -13.80
C ALA A 251 -12.11 -7.47 -13.74
N GLY A 252 -11.71 -6.23 -13.53
CA GLY A 252 -12.61 -5.08 -13.51
C GLY A 252 -13.39 -4.85 -14.82
N GLU A 253 -12.86 -5.30 -15.94
CA GLU A 253 -13.49 -5.18 -17.28
C GLU A 253 -14.46 -6.33 -17.60
N ILE A 254 -14.56 -7.35 -16.72
CA ILE A 254 -15.41 -8.52 -16.98
C ILE A 254 -16.84 -8.25 -16.48
N PRO A 255 -17.85 -8.28 -17.40
CA PRO A 255 -19.23 -7.99 -17.02
C PRO A 255 -19.84 -9.05 -16.09
N ASP A 256 -19.50 -10.34 -16.30
CA ASP A 256 -20.02 -11.46 -15.49
C ASP A 256 -19.44 -11.42 -14.07
N PRO A 257 -20.27 -11.25 -13.01
CA PRO A 257 -19.80 -11.12 -11.63
C PRO A 257 -19.08 -12.38 -11.12
N THR A 258 -19.55 -13.58 -11.51
CA THR A 258 -18.99 -14.85 -11.07
C THR A 258 -17.60 -15.06 -11.65
N ARG A 259 -17.45 -14.80 -12.94
CA ARG A 259 -16.16 -14.89 -13.63
C ARG A 259 -15.19 -13.81 -13.13
N ARG A 260 -15.68 -12.60 -12.87
CA ARG A 260 -14.90 -11.52 -12.26
C ARG A 260 -14.32 -11.94 -10.93
N ALA A 261 -15.16 -12.41 -10.01
CA ALA A 261 -14.74 -12.85 -8.67
C ALA A 261 -13.73 -14.00 -8.74
N GLU A 262 -13.89 -14.95 -9.68
CA GLU A 262 -12.94 -16.03 -9.87
C GLU A 262 -11.56 -15.52 -10.31
N ILE A 263 -11.51 -14.56 -11.24
CA ILE A 263 -10.25 -13.99 -11.73
C ILE A 263 -9.59 -13.13 -10.65
N GLU A 264 -10.35 -12.32 -9.92
CA GLU A 264 -9.85 -11.57 -8.77
C GLU A 264 -9.23 -12.50 -7.72
N ARG A 265 -9.93 -13.56 -7.35
CA ARG A 265 -9.41 -14.56 -6.41
C ARG A 265 -8.12 -15.22 -6.92
N ARG A 266 -8.07 -15.60 -8.20
CA ARG A 266 -6.86 -16.20 -8.82
C ARG A 266 -5.71 -15.20 -8.99
N SER A 267 -6.01 -13.90 -9.01
CA SER A 267 -4.99 -12.86 -9.07
C SER A 267 -4.29 -12.60 -7.74
N GLY A 268 -4.85 -13.08 -6.61
CA GLY A 268 -4.39 -12.80 -5.26
C GLY A 268 -4.85 -11.43 -4.72
N ILE A 269 -5.59 -10.64 -5.50
CA ILE A 269 -6.07 -9.31 -5.08
C ILE A 269 -7.10 -9.43 -3.95
N THR A 270 -7.99 -10.42 -4.01
CA THR A 270 -8.96 -10.67 -2.93
C THR A 270 -8.24 -10.96 -1.61
N GLU A 271 -7.27 -11.90 -1.62
CA GLU A 271 -6.49 -12.26 -0.44
C GLU A 271 -5.74 -11.03 0.13
N LEU A 272 -5.20 -10.17 -0.74
CA LEU A 272 -4.50 -8.96 -0.31
C LEU A 272 -5.44 -7.89 0.28
N ARG A 273 -6.69 -7.79 -0.19
CA ARG A 273 -7.70 -6.88 0.38
C ARG A 273 -8.18 -7.34 1.77
N GLU A 274 -8.17 -8.65 2.01
CA GLU A 274 -8.61 -9.26 3.28
C GLU A 274 -7.52 -9.26 4.37
N ALA A 275 -6.26 -9.12 3.98
CA ALA A 275 -5.10 -9.11 4.88
C ALA A 275 -4.90 -7.76 5.56
#